data_f1e42a96958fceef11071c06800a809c
#
_entry.id   f1e42a96958fceef11071c06800a809c
#
_cell.length_a   1.000
_cell.length_b   1.000
_cell.length_c   1.000
_cell.angle_alpha   90.00
_cell.angle_beta   90.00
_cell.angle_gamma   90.00
#
_symmetry.space_group_name_H-M   'P 1'
#
loop_
_entity.id
_entity.type
_entity.pdbx_description
1 polymer ?
#
loop_
_entity_poly.entity_id
_entity_poly.type
_entity_poly.pdbx_seq_one_letter_code
_entity_poly.pdbx_strand_id
1 'polypeptide(L)'
;MRLLLLMFAFCLTLPSHAELRYTLQPRQIADDVWLLEGSTDNFDKANGGNIVNTGFIVTESGVVVIDSGPSRRYGEAMRAAIASVTDRPVIKLLLTHHHPDHVLGNQAFTDVPIAALAGT
;
A
#
# COMPACT_ATOMS: atom_id res chain seq x y z
N MET A 1 -33.85 -29.76 47.77
CA MET A 1 -32.50 -29.21 47.69
C MET A 1 -32.19 -29.05 46.22
N ARG A 2 -32.35 -27.82 45.67
CA ARG A 2 -32.13 -27.54 44.25
C ARG A 2 -30.70 -26.99 44.10
N LEU A 3 -29.85 -27.75 43.40
CA LEU A 3 -28.47 -27.37 43.10
C LEU A 3 -28.47 -26.39 41.92
N LEU A 4 -28.14 -25.13 42.18
CA LEU A 4 -27.99 -24.10 41.12
C LEU A 4 -26.58 -24.22 40.55
N LEU A 5 -26.45 -24.73 39.33
CA LEU A 5 -25.18 -24.75 38.58
C LEU A 5 -24.97 -23.34 37.96
N LEU A 6 -24.07 -22.56 38.54
CA LEU A 6 -23.59 -21.33 37.94
C LEU A 6 -22.54 -21.67 36.84
N MET A 7 -22.95 -21.61 35.59
CA MET A 7 -22.00 -21.63 34.43
C MET A 7 -21.30 -20.27 34.32
N PHE A 8 -20.02 -20.23 34.70
CA PHE A 8 -19.16 -19.11 34.51
C PHE A 8 -18.70 -19.11 33.02
N ALA A 9 -19.31 -18.28 32.19
CA ALA A 9 -18.87 -18.07 30.82
C ALA A 9 -17.55 -17.26 30.84
N PHE A 10 -16.42 -17.96 30.66
CA PHE A 10 -15.10 -17.34 30.49
C PHE A 10 -15.01 -16.77 29.08
N CYS A 11 -15.26 -15.47 28.95
CA CYS A 11 -15.11 -14.75 27.70
C CYS A 11 -13.61 -14.59 27.38
N LEU A 12 -13.04 -15.47 26.56
CA LEU A 12 -11.68 -15.34 26.03
C LEU A 12 -11.65 -14.17 25.06
N THR A 13 -11.23 -13.01 25.53
CA THR A 13 -10.87 -11.89 24.66
C THR A 13 -9.55 -12.22 23.99
N LEU A 14 -9.60 -12.67 22.72
CA LEU A 14 -8.42 -12.81 21.89
C LEU A 14 -7.85 -11.41 21.64
N PRO A 15 -6.52 -11.20 21.78
CA PRO A 15 -5.91 -9.94 21.44
C PRO A 15 -6.15 -9.65 19.95
N SER A 16 -6.91 -8.61 19.66
CA SER A 16 -7.05 -8.10 18.31
C SER A 16 -5.71 -7.46 17.93
N HIS A 17 -4.91 -8.15 17.13
CA HIS A 17 -3.76 -7.52 16.51
C HIS A 17 -4.29 -6.48 15.52
N ALA A 18 -4.09 -5.21 15.84
CA ALA A 18 -4.44 -4.14 14.91
C ALA A 18 -3.70 -4.38 13.59
N GLU A 19 -4.46 -4.61 12.53
CA GLU A 19 -3.91 -4.84 11.21
C GLU A 19 -3.30 -3.54 10.69
N LEU A 20 -2.04 -3.60 10.24
CA LEU A 20 -1.36 -2.44 9.66
C LEU A 20 -2.16 -1.96 8.43
N ARG A 21 -2.55 -0.68 8.45
CA ARG A 21 -3.24 -0.01 7.36
C ARG A 21 -2.45 1.22 6.92
N TYR A 22 -2.23 1.34 5.62
CA TYR A 22 -1.63 2.53 5.05
C TYR A 22 -2.72 3.53 4.69
N THR A 23 -2.55 4.78 5.16
CA THR A 23 -3.39 5.92 4.76
C THR A 23 -2.57 6.79 3.82
N LEU A 24 -2.63 6.48 2.52
CA LEU A 24 -1.87 7.21 1.51
C LEU A 24 -2.68 8.43 1.04
N GLN A 25 -2.06 9.60 1.09
CA GLN A 25 -2.65 10.86 0.68
C GLN A 25 -1.97 11.35 -0.59
N PRO A 26 -2.62 11.24 -1.77
CA PRO A 26 -2.06 11.76 -3.01
C PRO A 26 -1.87 13.28 -2.94
N ARG A 27 -0.66 13.75 -3.16
CA ARG A 27 -0.34 15.17 -3.27
C ARG A 27 0.11 15.50 -4.69
N GLN A 28 -0.63 16.35 -5.35
CA GLN A 28 -0.25 16.81 -6.69
C GLN A 28 1.00 17.67 -6.61
N ILE A 29 2.01 17.34 -7.41
CA ILE A 29 3.31 18.04 -7.45
C ILE A 29 3.59 18.72 -8.79
N ALA A 30 2.89 18.30 -9.84
CA ALA A 30 2.87 18.94 -11.16
C ALA A 30 1.56 18.53 -11.86
N ASP A 31 1.28 19.08 -13.04
CA ASP A 31 0.14 18.68 -13.83
C ASP A 31 0.17 17.17 -14.08
N ASP A 32 -0.91 16.51 -13.71
CA ASP A 32 -1.09 15.05 -13.81
C ASP A 32 -0.08 14.17 -13.04
N VAL A 33 0.81 14.77 -12.22
CA VAL A 33 1.84 14.06 -11.43
C VAL A 33 1.51 14.10 -9.94
N TRP A 34 1.44 12.94 -9.33
CA TRP A 34 1.03 12.75 -7.95
C TRP A 34 2.10 12.01 -7.13
N LEU A 35 2.37 12.51 -5.94
CA LEU A 35 3.28 11.93 -4.95
C LEU A 35 2.49 11.28 -3.82
N LEU A 36 2.93 10.10 -3.42
CA LEU A 36 2.58 9.45 -2.16
C LEU A 36 3.82 9.50 -1.28
N GLU A 37 3.83 10.41 -0.33
CA GLU A 37 4.99 10.71 0.51
C GLU A 37 5.16 9.65 1.60
N GLY A 38 6.37 9.13 1.72
CA GLY A 38 6.75 8.21 2.78
C GLY A 38 7.21 8.94 4.04
N SER A 39 7.32 8.22 5.16
CA SER A 39 7.91 8.73 6.39
C SER A 39 9.41 8.99 6.22
N THR A 40 9.93 9.98 6.92
CA THR A 40 11.37 10.23 7.05
C THR A 40 12.01 9.40 8.18
N ASP A 41 11.21 8.58 8.87
CA ASP A 41 11.67 7.69 9.93
C ASP A 41 12.45 6.49 9.38
N ASN A 42 13.09 5.75 10.28
CA ASN A 42 13.66 4.45 9.94
C ASN A 42 12.56 3.42 9.68
N PHE A 43 12.92 2.34 8.99
CA PHE A 43 12.04 1.19 8.80
C PHE A 43 11.58 0.63 10.15
N ASP A 44 10.27 0.59 10.38
CA ASP A 44 9.66 0.12 11.62
C ASP A 44 8.33 -0.60 11.36
N LYS A 45 7.93 -1.45 12.30
CA LYS A 45 6.62 -2.13 12.24
C LYS A 45 5.45 -1.13 12.27
N ALA A 46 5.60 -0.02 12.98
CA ALA A 46 4.54 0.98 13.13
C ALA A 46 4.27 1.70 11.80
N ASN A 47 5.32 1.98 10.99
CA ASN A 47 5.17 2.58 9.66
C ASN A 47 5.04 1.54 8.53
N GLY A 48 5.20 0.25 8.86
CA GLY A 48 5.09 -0.84 7.89
C GLY A 48 6.08 -0.75 6.73
N GLY A 49 7.19 -0.06 6.93
CA GLY A 49 8.19 0.19 5.90
C GLY A 49 7.79 1.29 4.91
N ASN A 50 6.77 2.10 5.19
CA ASN A 50 6.40 3.26 4.36
C ASN A 50 7.40 4.42 4.58
N ILE A 51 8.61 4.24 4.09
CA ILE A 51 9.75 5.17 4.19
C ILE A 51 10.22 5.65 2.83
N VAL A 52 9.46 5.35 1.78
CA VAL A 52 9.80 5.71 0.40
C VAL A 52 8.74 6.64 -0.19
N ASN A 53 9.16 7.50 -1.07
CA ASN A 53 8.27 8.24 -1.94
C ASN A 53 7.93 7.37 -3.14
N THR A 54 6.65 7.13 -3.34
CA THR A 54 6.11 6.53 -4.56
C THR A 54 5.22 7.55 -5.27
N GLY A 55 4.77 7.25 -6.47
CA GLY A 55 3.92 8.20 -7.17
C GLY A 55 3.22 7.60 -8.37
N PHE A 56 2.45 8.44 -9.05
CA PHE A 56 1.80 8.07 -10.29
C PHE A 56 1.57 9.27 -11.20
N ILE A 57 1.45 8.97 -12.48
CA ILE A 57 1.19 9.95 -13.53
C ILE A 57 -0.11 9.55 -14.21
N VAL A 58 -1.05 10.47 -14.28
CA VAL A 58 -2.32 10.30 -15.00
C VAL A 58 -2.11 10.74 -16.45
N THR A 59 -2.24 9.81 -17.39
CA THR A 59 -2.09 10.09 -18.82
C THR A 59 -3.44 9.93 -19.54
N GLU A 60 -3.54 10.34 -20.79
CA GLU A 60 -4.74 10.12 -21.59
C GLU A 60 -5.12 8.63 -21.72
N SER A 61 -4.13 7.74 -21.76
CA SER A 61 -4.32 6.31 -21.94
C SER A 61 -4.55 5.53 -20.63
N GLY A 62 -4.24 6.13 -19.48
CA GLY A 62 -4.32 5.48 -18.17
C GLY A 62 -3.25 5.98 -17.22
N VAL A 63 -3.09 5.29 -16.09
CA VAL A 63 -2.17 5.66 -15.03
C VAL A 63 -0.88 4.85 -15.11
N VAL A 64 0.25 5.56 -15.06
CA VAL A 64 1.58 4.96 -14.90
C VAL A 64 2.02 5.13 -13.45
N VAL A 65 2.29 4.03 -12.78
CA VAL A 65 2.73 3.98 -11.37
C VAL A 65 4.26 3.97 -11.32
N ILE A 66 4.84 4.67 -10.36
CA ILE A 66 6.28 4.72 -10.09
C ILE A 66 6.53 4.13 -8.71
N ASP A 67 7.18 2.97 -8.68
CA ASP A 67 7.40 2.12 -7.51
C ASP A 67 6.09 1.68 -6.83
N SER A 68 6.11 0.53 -6.20
CA SER A 68 4.89 -0.09 -5.64
C SER A 68 4.85 -0.11 -4.11
N GLY A 69 5.95 0.32 -3.48
CA GLY A 69 6.05 0.38 -2.02
C GLY A 69 6.45 -0.94 -1.34
N PRO A 70 6.47 -0.94 0.00
CA PRO A 70 7.11 -1.95 0.84
C PRO A 70 6.30 -3.25 1.00
N SER A 71 5.07 -3.32 0.54
CA SER A 71 4.23 -4.51 0.75
C SER A 71 3.05 -4.58 -0.19
N ARG A 72 2.45 -5.76 -0.33
CA ARG A 72 1.18 -5.95 -1.04
C ARG A 72 0.10 -5.01 -0.52
N ARG A 73 -0.04 -4.87 0.80
CA ARG A 73 -1.04 -3.98 1.41
C ARG A 73 -0.81 -2.51 1.06
N TYR A 74 0.46 -2.11 0.94
CA TYR A 74 0.78 -0.76 0.45
C TYR A 74 0.33 -0.60 -1.00
N GLY A 75 0.65 -1.56 -1.86
CA GLY A 75 0.22 -1.53 -3.27
C GLY A 75 -1.31 -1.49 -3.42
N GLU A 76 -2.05 -2.23 -2.60
CA GLU A 76 -3.52 -2.18 -2.55
C GLU A 76 -4.02 -0.80 -2.09
N ALA A 77 -3.41 -0.20 -1.06
CA ALA A 77 -3.72 1.16 -0.62
C ALA A 77 -3.37 2.21 -1.69
N MET A 78 -2.28 2.00 -2.43
CA MET A 78 -1.89 2.85 -3.55
C MET A 78 -2.91 2.82 -4.68
N ARG A 79 -3.45 1.66 -5.03
CA ARG A 79 -4.57 1.56 -6.00
C ARG A 79 -5.80 2.33 -5.53
N ALA A 80 -6.14 2.24 -4.24
CA ALA A 80 -7.24 3.02 -3.68
C ALA A 80 -6.97 4.53 -3.72
N ALA A 81 -5.73 4.95 -3.43
CA ALA A 81 -5.31 6.34 -3.55
C ALA A 81 -5.41 6.85 -5.00
N ILE A 82 -4.98 6.07 -5.99
CA ILE A 82 -5.12 6.38 -7.42
C ILE A 82 -6.61 6.54 -7.78
N ALA A 83 -7.46 5.61 -7.36
CA ALA A 83 -8.90 5.66 -7.63
C ALA A 83 -9.60 6.86 -7.00
N SER A 84 -9.05 7.46 -5.95
CA SER A 84 -9.57 8.71 -5.38
C SER A 84 -9.25 9.95 -6.23
N VAL A 85 -8.32 9.84 -7.17
CA VAL A 85 -7.88 10.93 -8.05
C VAL A 85 -8.48 10.81 -9.46
N THR A 86 -8.58 9.58 -9.99
CA THR A 86 -9.01 9.33 -11.37
C THR A 86 -9.67 7.98 -11.53
N ASP A 87 -10.62 7.89 -12.47
CA ASP A 87 -11.26 6.63 -12.88
C ASP A 87 -10.45 5.87 -13.96
N ARG A 88 -9.32 6.44 -14.41
CA ARG A 88 -8.50 5.81 -15.44
C ARG A 88 -7.81 4.56 -14.92
N PRO A 89 -7.73 3.48 -15.72
CA PRO A 89 -7.08 2.25 -15.29
C PRO A 89 -5.58 2.43 -15.13
N VAL A 90 -4.99 1.70 -14.18
CA VAL A 90 -3.52 1.54 -14.13
C VAL A 90 -3.10 0.70 -15.33
N ILE A 91 -2.16 1.19 -16.12
CA ILE A 91 -1.69 0.54 -17.36
C ILE A 91 -0.24 0.09 -17.30
N LYS A 92 0.53 0.57 -16.34
CA LYS A 92 1.95 0.22 -16.20
C LYS A 92 2.46 0.55 -14.80
N LEU A 93 3.40 -0.26 -14.32
CA LEU A 93 4.24 -0.01 -13.16
C LEU A 93 5.69 0.09 -13.61
N LEU A 94 6.36 1.19 -13.26
CA LEU A 94 7.79 1.40 -13.47
C LEU A 94 8.52 1.29 -12.14
N LEU A 95 9.60 0.53 -12.11
CA LEU A 95 10.46 0.38 -10.93
C LEU A 95 11.74 1.19 -11.11
N THR A 96 12.05 2.02 -10.12
CA THR A 96 13.27 2.83 -10.13
C THR A 96 14.50 1.98 -9.80
N HIS A 97 14.39 1.08 -8.82
CA HIS A 97 15.46 0.17 -8.40
C HIS A 97 14.91 -1.02 -7.58
N HIS A 98 15.78 -1.93 -7.18
CA HIS A 98 15.41 -3.25 -6.62
C HIS A 98 15.22 -3.30 -5.09
N HIS A 99 15.29 -2.20 -4.37
CA HIS A 99 15.13 -2.23 -2.92
C HIS A 99 13.71 -2.70 -2.53
N PRO A 100 13.58 -3.49 -1.44
CA PRO A 100 12.31 -4.11 -1.06
C PRO A 100 11.18 -3.13 -0.82
N ASP A 101 11.49 -1.96 -0.25
CA ASP A 101 10.55 -0.88 0.02
C ASP A 101 9.99 -0.23 -1.24
N HIS A 102 10.58 -0.47 -2.42
CA HIS A 102 10.11 -0.01 -3.73
C HIS A 102 9.35 -1.07 -4.53
N VAL A 103 9.61 -2.37 -4.29
CA VAL A 103 9.16 -3.44 -5.20
C VAL A 103 8.21 -4.46 -4.57
N LEU A 104 8.12 -4.58 -3.24
CA LEU A 104 7.30 -5.61 -2.61
C LEU A 104 5.79 -5.41 -2.81
N GLY A 105 5.35 -4.21 -3.17
CA GLY A 105 3.97 -3.93 -3.56
C GLY A 105 3.59 -4.43 -4.96
N ASN A 106 4.54 -4.91 -5.77
CA ASN A 106 4.28 -5.48 -7.12
C ASN A 106 3.18 -6.54 -7.10
N GLN A 107 3.02 -7.25 -5.98
CA GLN A 107 1.97 -8.24 -5.75
C GLN A 107 0.55 -7.69 -5.91
N ALA A 108 0.37 -6.37 -5.76
CA ALA A 108 -0.91 -5.71 -5.98
C ALA A 108 -1.13 -5.26 -7.45
N PHE A 109 -0.13 -5.46 -8.32
CA PHE A 109 -0.12 -4.99 -9.73
C PHE A 109 0.13 -6.12 -10.74
N THR A 110 -0.31 -7.34 -10.41
CA THR A 110 -0.10 -8.53 -11.27
C THR A 110 -0.90 -8.49 -12.58
N ASP A 111 -1.83 -7.58 -12.71
CA ASP A 111 -2.70 -7.37 -13.86
C ASP A 111 -2.14 -6.36 -14.89
N VAL A 112 -0.99 -5.74 -14.60
CA VAL A 112 -0.38 -4.74 -15.47
C VAL A 112 1.10 -5.06 -15.77
N PRO A 113 1.64 -4.61 -16.92
CA PRO A 113 3.06 -4.75 -17.21
C PRO A 113 3.93 -4.01 -16.19
N ILE A 114 4.94 -4.71 -15.66
CA ILE A 114 5.97 -4.13 -14.80
C ILE A 114 7.24 -3.98 -15.61
N ALA A 115 7.84 -2.80 -15.60
CA ALA A 115 9.07 -2.50 -16.32
C ALA A 115 10.12 -1.89 -15.37
N ALA A 116 11.38 -2.27 -15.61
CA ALA A 116 12.54 -1.78 -14.90
C ALA A 116 13.73 -1.73 -15.87
N LEU A 117 14.81 -1.05 -15.49
CA LEU A 117 16.05 -1.10 -16.24
C LEU A 117 16.72 -2.47 -16.04
N ALA A 118 17.54 -2.88 -17.02
CA ALA A 118 18.37 -4.07 -16.88
C ALA A 118 19.32 -3.90 -15.68
N GLY A 119 19.29 -4.84 -14.74
CA GLY A 119 20.06 -4.76 -13.49
C GLY A 119 19.29 -4.20 -12.29
N THR A 120 18.00 -3.84 -12.47
CA THR A 120 17.10 -3.46 -11.38
C THR A 120 16.55 -4.70 -10.67
#